data_3b9cc5cb77148e816c12b598465420a8
#
_entry.id   3b9cc5cb77148e816c12b598465420a8
#
_cell.length_a   1.000
_cell.length_b   1.000
_cell.length_c   1.000
_cell.angle_alpha   90.00
_cell.angle_beta   90.00
_cell.angle_gamma   90.00
#
_symmetry.space_group_name_H-M   'P 1'
#
loop_
_entity.id
_entity.type
_entity.pdbx_description
1 polymer ?
#
loop_
_entity_poly.entity_id
_entity_poly.type
_entity_poly.pdbx_seq_one_letter_code
_entity_poly.pdbx_strand_id
1 'polypeptide(L)'
;MVKISPLNLKLLRDVGQMKGQMFAVGIVMACGLAMMIMARSLIFSLESTRDAYYERNRFADVFSNLKRAPNSLRARLAEIPGVAAAETRVVGSITLDLPGLAEPADGTILSLPEDRPQQLNLLFLRRGRMPEAGSHNEVVAGEAFALAHGFEPGNTIAATIHGARQTLKIVGIALSPEYVFEARAGETLPDNRRFGVFWMNERELATAFDLDGAFNNVLLDVAPGGDRAGVVLELDRAGQEVWKVPLQGRPFHAVRY
;
A
#
# COMPACT_ATOMS: atom_id res chain seq x y z
N MET A 1 -7.08 13.65 -68.07
CA MET A 1 -5.77 14.29 -67.87
C MET A 1 -5.95 15.51 -66.98
N VAL A 2 -5.48 15.42 -65.75
CA VAL A 2 -5.55 16.54 -64.78
C VAL A 2 -4.50 17.59 -65.24
N LYS A 3 -4.93 18.77 -65.68
CA LYS A 3 -4.04 19.90 -66.03
C LYS A 3 -3.43 20.43 -64.71
N ILE A 4 -2.17 20.09 -64.44
CA ILE A 4 -1.41 20.67 -63.34
C ILE A 4 -1.16 22.14 -63.65
N SER A 5 -1.63 23.05 -62.79
CA SER A 5 -1.41 24.49 -62.94
C SER A 5 0.10 24.80 -62.90
N PRO A 6 0.59 25.80 -63.68
CA PRO A 6 1.99 26.23 -63.66
C PRO A 6 2.50 26.59 -62.29
N LEU A 7 1.61 27.05 -61.37
CA LEU A 7 1.89 27.33 -59.96
C LEU A 7 2.25 26.07 -59.17
N ASN A 8 1.53 24.98 -59.42
CA ASN A 8 1.78 23.69 -58.75
C ASN A 8 3.10 23.08 -59.23
N LEU A 9 3.48 23.29 -60.47
CA LEU A 9 4.76 22.82 -61.02
C LEU A 9 5.94 23.57 -60.40
N LYS A 10 5.79 24.91 -60.18
CA LYS A 10 6.79 25.72 -59.48
C LYS A 10 6.93 25.28 -58.01
N LEU A 11 5.82 25.09 -57.31
CA LEU A 11 5.81 24.59 -55.91
C LEU A 11 6.51 23.23 -55.78
N LEU A 12 6.24 22.28 -56.67
CA LEU A 12 6.90 20.97 -56.66
C LEU A 12 8.42 21.07 -56.89
N ARG A 13 8.86 22.05 -57.74
CA ARG A 13 10.28 22.26 -57.99
C ARG A 13 10.98 22.93 -56.81
N ASP A 14 10.34 23.91 -56.16
CA ASP A 14 10.86 24.59 -54.97
C ASP A 14 10.94 23.62 -53.76
N VAL A 15 9.92 22.80 -53.54
CA VAL A 15 9.94 21.69 -52.57
C VAL A 15 11.08 20.72 -52.87
N GLY A 16 11.32 20.43 -54.18
CA GLY A 16 12.42 19.56 -54.60
C GLY A 16 13.82 20.12 -54.28
N GLN A 17 13.99 21.44 -54.26
CA GLN A 17 15.25 22.09 -53.87
C GLN A 17 15.47 22.13 -52.35
N MET A 18 14.39 22.10 -51.56
CA MET A 18 14.43 22.15 -50.10
C MET A 18 14.40 20.77 -49.43
N LYS A 19 14.66 19.68 -50.18
CA LYS A 19 14.58 18.29 -49.68
C LYS A 19 15.33 18.07 -48.35
N GLY A 20 16.55 18.62 -48.23
CA GLY A 20 17.36 18.46 -47.01
C GLY A 20 16.74 19.11 -45.81
N GLN A 21 16.17 20.29 -45.95
CA GLN A 21 15.50 20.99 -44.84
C GLN A 21 14.21 20.31 -44.44
N MET A 22 13.40 19.86 -45.39
CA MET A 22 12.17 19.11 -45.12
C MET A 22 12.47 17.77 -44.43
N PHE A 23 13.52 17.08 -44.83
CA PHE A 23 13.95 15.84 -44.24
C PHE A 23 14.45 16.06 -42.78
N ALA A 24 15.25 17.13 -42.57
CA ALA A 24 15.73 17.47 -41.22
C ALA A 24 14.57 17.82 -40.28
N VAL A 25 13.60 18.64 -40.71
CA VAL A 25 12.42 18.98 -39.93
C VAL A 25 11.57 17.73 -39.67
N GLY A 26 11.40 16.87 -40.67
CA GLY A 26 10.68 15.61 -40.55
C GLY A 26 11.30 14.68 -39.50
N ILE A 27 12.63 14.56 -39.46
CA ILE A 27 13.34 13.77 -38.46
C ILE A 27 13.13 14.37 -37.06
N VAL A 28 13.27 15.66 -36.87
CA VAL A 28 13.06 16.32 -35.58
C VAL A 28 11.63 16.09 -35.08
N MET A 29 10.63 16.25 -35.94
CA MET A 29 9.23 15.98 -35.60
C MET A 29 9.01 14.48 -35.25
N ALA A 30 9.59 13.59 -36.06
CA ALA A 30 9.50 12.14 -35.80
C ALA A 30 10.14 11.76 -34.46
N CYS A 31 11.31 12.31 -34.11
CA CYS A 31 11.95 12.12 -32.84
C CYS A 31 11.08 12.63 -31.66
N GLY A 32 10.49 13.81 -31.80
CA GLY A 32 9.60 14.39 -30.82
C GLY A 32 8.36 13.50 -30.56
N LEU A 33 7.72 13.04 -31.63
CA LEU A 33 6.58 12.11 -31.55
C LEU A 33 6.99 10.76 -30.94
N ALA A 34 8.14 10.22 -31.34
CA ALA A 34 8.64 8.97 -30.78
C ALA A 34 8.89 9.07 -29.28
N MET A 35 9.50 10.16 -28.79
CA MET A 35 9.69 10.40 -27.36
C MET A 35 8.35 10.53 -26.62
N MET A 36 7.38 11.25 -27.20
CA MET A 36 6.06 11.39 -26.59
C MET A 36 5.33 10.03 -26.48
N ILE A 37 5.36 9.23 -27.55
CA ILE A 37 4.75 7.88 -27.54
C ILE A 37 5.43 7.00 -26.52
N MET A 38 6.77 7.00 -26.45
CA MET A 38 7.54 6.24 -25.48
C MET A 38 7.20 6.62 -24.03
N ALA A 39 7.14 7.92 -23.74
CA ALA A 39 6.78 8.42 -22.41
C ALA A 39 5.34 8.00 -22.01
N ARG A 40 4.37 8.13 -22.92
CA ARG A 40 2.99 7.69 -22.70
C ARG A 40 2.89 6.18 -22.49
N SER A 41 3.61 5.40 -23.28
CA SER A 41 3.65 3.94 -23.16
C SER A 41 4.25 3.50 -21.82
N LEU A 42 5.31 4.18 -21.36
CA LEU A 42 5.92 3.90 -20.07
C LEU A 42 4.95 4.18 -18.90
N ILE A 43 4.30 5.35 -18.91
CA ILE A 43 3.30 5.71 -17.90
C ILE A 43 2.17 4.67 -17.87
N PHE A 44 1.59 4.36 -19.03
CA PHE A 44 0.53 3.36 -19.13
C PHE A 44 0.95 1.97 -18.61
N SER A 45 2.18 1.54 -18.94
CA SER A 45 2.73 0.26 -18.45
C SER A 45 2.89 0.26 -16.94
N LEU A 46 3.37 1.36 -16.34
CA LEU A 46 3.52 1.49 -14.89
C LEU A 46 2.15 1.51 -14.18
N GLU A 47 1.19 2.27 -14.70
CA GLU A 47 -0.18 2.31 -14.16
C GLU A 47 -0.84 0.94 -14.22
N SER A 48 -0.78 0.27 -15.37
CA SER A 48 -1.34 -1.08 -15.54
C SER A 48 -0.71 -2.10 -14.60
N THR A 49 0.62 -2.03 -14.41
CA THR A 49 1.33 -2.93 -13.49
C THR A 49 0.94 -2.67 -12.04
N ARG A 50 0.83 -1.39 -11.65
CA ARG A 50 0.37 -0.97 -10.34
C ARG A 50 -1.05 -1.45 -10.06
N ASP A 51 -1.97 -1.20 -10.99
CA ASP A 51 -3.38 -1.55 -10.82
C ASP A 51 -3.54 -3.07 -10.73
N ALA A 52 -2.86 -3.84 -11.58
CA ALA A 52 -2.84 -5.30 -11.49
C ALA A 52 -2.26 -5.82 -10.16
N TYR A 53 -1.25 -5.14 -9.60
CA TYR A 53 -0.69 -5.46 -8.28
C TYR A 53 -1.71 -5.22 -7.16
N TYR A 54 -2.40 -4.07 -7.18
CA TYR A 54 -3.41 -3.72 -6.19
C TYR A 54 -4.64 -4.64 -6.26
N GLU A 55 -5.14 -4.93 -7.45
CA GLU A 55 -6.23 -5.90 -7.64
C GLU A 55 -5.86 -7.29 -7.13
N ARG A 56 -4.67 -7.79 -7.51
CA ARG A 56 -4.20 -9.11 -7.10
C ARG A 56 -4.08 -9.24 -5.59
N ASN A 57 -3.61 -8.20 -4.92
CA ASN A 57 -3.42 -8.19 -3.46
C ASN A 57 -4.63 -7.60 -2.71
N ARG A 58 -5.76 -7.39 -3.40
CA ARG A 58 -7.01 -6.90 -2.82
C ARG A 58 -6.79 -5.67 -1.94
N PHE A 59 -6.19 -4.63 -2.53
CA PHE A 59 -5.91 -3.40 -1.81
C PHE A 59 -7.21 -2.73 -1.39
N ALA A 60 -7.32 -2.40 -0.11
CA ALA A 60 -8.52 -1.77 0.44
C ALA A 60 -8.72 -0.36 -0.09
N ASP A 61 -9.98 0.05 -0.27
CA ASP A 61 -10.37 1.38 -0.71
C ASP A 61 -10.48 2.40 0.42
N VAL A 62 -10.83 1.92 1.63
CA VAL A 62 -11.05 2.76 2.81
C VAL A 62 -10.27 2.21 3.98
N PHE A 63 -9.55 3.10 4.65
CA PHE A 63 -8.77 2.83 5.86
C PHE A 63 -9.29 3.70 7.00
N SER A 64 -9.56 3.09 8.14
CA SER A 64 -9.99 3.83 9.34
C SER A 64 -9.23 3.38 10.56
N ASN A 65 -8.67 4.34 11.28
CA ASN A 65 -8.05 4.13 12.58
C ASN A 65 -9.00 4.57 13.69
N LEU A 66 -9.09 3.77 14.72
CA LEU A 66 -9.90 4.05 15.90
C LEU A 66 -9.11 3.67 17.18
N LYS A 67 -9.57 4.12 18.33
CA LYS A 67 -8.91 3.77 19.59
C LYS A 67 -9.13 2.29 19.95
N ARG A 68 -10.36 1.83 19.86
CA ARG A 68 -10.76 0.47 20.17
C ARG A 68 -12.19 0.22 19.67
N ALA A 69 -12.49 -0.94 19.09
CA ALA A 69 -13.83 -1.39 18.76
C ALA A 69 -13.96 -2.90 19.03
N PRO A 70 -15.11 -3.38 19.53
CA PRO A 70 -15.29 -4.80 19.79
C PRO A 70 -15.38 -5.60 18.49
N ASN A 71 -14.88 -6.84 18.51
CA ASN A 71 -14.92 -7.73 17.35
C ASN A 71 -16.34 -8.04 16.85
N SER A 72 -17.37 -7.88 17.72
CA SER A 72 -18.79 -8.02 17.32
C SER A 72 -19.23 -7.01 16.26
N LEU A 73 -18.52 -5.87 16.11
CA LEU A 73 -18.81 -4.87 15.08
C LEU A 73 -18.42 -5.33 13.67
N ARG A 74 -17.53 -6.32 13.54
CA ARG A 74 -17.02 -6.83 12.26
C ARG A 74 -18.14 -7.25 11.29
N ALA A 75 -19.16 -7.97 11.80
CA ALA A 75 -20.29 -8.39 10.99
C ALA A 75 -21.07 -7.19 10.44
N ARG A 76 -21.32 -6.18 11.28
CA ARG A 76 -22.02 -4.94 10.87
C ARG A 76 -21.24 -4.14 9.82
N LEU A 77 -19.91 -4.12 9.90
CA LEU A 77 -19.08 -3.45 8.90
C LEU A 77 -19.20 -4.11 7.51
N ALA A 78 -19.31 -5.43 7.47
CA ALA A 78 -19.52 -6.17 6.24
C ALA A 78 -20.94 -5.99 5.65
N GLU A 79 -21.91 -5.58 6.46
CA GLU A 79 -23.31 -5.33 6.06
C GLU A 79 -23.54 -3.89 5.57
N ILE A 80 -22.55 -3.00 5.65
CA ILE A 80 -22.67 -1.61 5.15
C ILE A 80 -22.96 -1.63 3.64
N PRO A 81 -24.02 -0.96 3.18
CA PRO A 81 -24.34 -0.90 1.76
C PRO A 81 -23.18 -0.36 0.92
N GLY A 82 -22.78 -1.10 -0.10
CA GLY A 82 -21.66 -0.74 -0.97
C GLY A 82 -20.30 -1.30 -0.54
N VAL A 83 -20.21 -2.00 0.60
CA VAL A 83 -19.01 -2.72 1.02
C VAL A 83 -18.98 -4.11 0.37
N ALA A 84 -17.89 -4.44 -0.33
CA ALA A 84 -17.64 -5.75 -0.91
C ALA A 84 -16.90 -6.68 0.06
N ALA A 85 -15.97 -6.14 0.85
CA ALA A 85 -15.25 -6.86 1.88
C ALA A 85 -14.87 -5.92 3.03
N ALA A 86 -14.82 -6.46 4.25
CA ALA A 86 -14.40 -5.74 5.45
C ALA A 86 -13.40 -6.57 6.23
N GLU A 87 -12.29 -5.95 6.63
CA GLU A 87 -11.30 -6.58 7.50
C GLU A 87 -10.98 -5.66 8.67
N THR A 88 -10.81 -6.26 9.85
CA THR A 88 -10.44 -5.57 11.08
C THR A 88 -9.14 -6.14 11.60
N ARG A 89 -8.30 -5.27 12.13
CA ARG A 89 -6.98 -5.66 12.62
C ARG A 89 -6.53 -4.78 13.79
N VAL A 90 -5.49 -5.22 14.47
CA VAL A 90 -4.75 -4.44 15.45
C VAL A 90 -3.53 -3.85 14.76
N VAL A 91 -3.30 -2.56 14.94
CA VAL A 91 -2.13 -1.83 14.45
C VAL A 91 -1.51 -1.08 15.61
N GLY A 92 -0.20 -1.18 15.75
CA GLY A 92 0.52 -0.49 16.79
C GLY A 92 1.92 -0.08 16.39
N SER A 93 2.50 0.85 17.15
CA SER A 93 3.89 1.24 17.00
C SER A 93 4.77 0.39 17.89
N ILE A 94 5.95 0.04 17.41
CA ILE A 94 6.97 -0.70 18.15
C ILE A 94 8.30 0.03 18.05
N THR A 95 9.14 -0.19 19.04
CA THR A 95 10.54 0.29 19.03
C THR A 95 11.46 -0.92 18.90
N LEU A 96 12.40 -0.85 17.97
CA LEU A 96 13.30 -1.92 17.60
C LEU A 96 14.70 -1.61 18.12
N ASP A 97 15.29 -2.57 18.82
CA ASP A 97 16.65 -2.49 19.32
C ASP A 97 17.60 -3.24 18.37
N LEU A 98 18.32 -2.48 17.57
CA LEU A 98 19.17 -2.98 16.51
C LEU A 98 20.65 -2.80 16.83
N PRO A 99 21.47 -3.85 16.74
CA PRO A 99 22.91 -3.72 16.90
C PRO A 99 23.49 -2.75 15.86
N GLY A 100 24.29 -1.79 16.34
CA GLY A 100 25.00 -0.84 15.46
C GLY A 100 24.24 0.43 15.10
N LEU A 101 23.00 0.61 15.58
CA LEU A 101 22.32 1.90 15.57
C LEU A 101 22.53 2.62 16.90
N ALA A 102 22.86 3.91 16.84
CA ALA A 102 23.03 4.75 18.05
C ALA A 102 21.68 5.08 18.70
N GLU A 103 20.60 5.08 17.93
CA GLU A 103 19.22 5.31 18.36
C GLU A 103 18.37 4.11 17.96
N PRO A 104 17.37 3.72 18.77
CA PRO A 104 16.42 2.68 18.39
C PRO A 104 15.71 3.03 17.08
N ALA A 105 15.40 2.00 16.29
CA ALA A 105 14.55 2.15 15.13
C ALA A 105 13.08 2.06 15.56
N ASP A 106 12.19 2.71 14.81
CA ASP A 106 10.76 2.57 14.98
C ASP A 106 10.17 1.57 13.99
N GLY A 107 9.01 1.05 14.30
CA GLY A 107 8.27 0.19 13.40
C GLY A 107 6.77 0.26 13.62
N THR A 108 6.05 -0.18 12.61
CA THR A 108 4.63 -0.47 12.70
C THR A 108 4.43 -1.98 12.70
N ILE A 109 3.61 -2.47 13.62
CA ILE A 109 3.23 -3.87 13.67
C ILE A 109 1.72 -4.01 13.45
N LEU A 110 1.35 -4.97 12.61
CA LEU A 110 -0.02 -5.23 12.21
C LEU A 110 -0.40 -6.66 12.53
N SER A 111 -1.66 -6.88 12.88
CA SER A 111 -2.15 -8.22 13.12
C SER A 111 -2.50 -8.96 11.83
N LEU A 112 -2.24 -10.27 11.82
CA LEU A 112 -2.72 -11.22 10.84
C LEU A 112 -3.80 -12.10 11.45
N PRO A 113 -4.92 -12.33 10.78
CA PRO A 113 -5.96 -13.22 11.25
C PRO A 113 -5.44 -14.67 11.34
N GLU A 114 -5.79 -15.38 12.42
CA GLU A 114 -5.40 -16.78 12.65
C GLU A 114 -6.53 -17.75 12.34
N ASP A 115 -7.77 -17.34 12.57
CA ASP A 115 -8.98 -18.16 12.48
C ASP A 115 -9.73 -18.01 11.17
N ARG A 116 -9.27 -17.13 10.31
CA ARG A 116 -9.86 -16.81 9.01
C ARG A 116 -8.77 -16.42 7.99
N PRO A 117 -9.02 -16.57 6.68
CA PRO A 117 -8.10 -16.05 5.69
C PRO A 117 -8.10 -14.51 5.69
N GLN A 118 -6.94 -13.92 5.49
CA GLN A 118 -6.81 -12.49 5.20
C GLN A 118 -7.58 -12.16 3.91
N GLN A 119 -8.41 -11.13 3.95
CA GLN A 119 -9.28 -10.77 2.82
C GLN A 119 -8.77 -9.56 2.05
N LEU A 120 -8.16 -8.60 2.72
CA LEU A 120 -7.69 -7.34 2.14
C LEU A 120 -6.20 -7.15 2.41
N ASN A 121 -5.54 -6.36 1.58
CA ASN A 121 -4.11 -6.05 1.66
C ASN A 121 -3.23 -7.29 1.80
N LEU A 122 -3.48 -8.31 0.97
CA LEU A 122 -2.81 -9.60 1.04
C LEU A 122 -1.30 -9.44 0.98
N LEU A 123 -0.59 -10.11 1.89
CA LEU A 123 0.86 -10.13 1.89
C LEU A 123 1.40 -11.01 0.76
N PHE A 124 2.36 -10.49 0.03
CA PHE A 124 3.13 -11.26 -0.93
C PHE A 124 4.42 -11.78 -0.27
N LEU A 125 4.39 -13.03 0.16
CA LEU A 125 5.54 -13.67 0.80
C LEU A 125 6.69 -13.85 -0.20
N ARG A 126 7.85 -13.30 0.14
CA ARG A 126 9.08 -13.38 -0.68
C ARG A 126 9.97 -14.53 -0.23
N ARG A 127 10.10 -14.72 1.08
CA ARG A 127 10.94 -15.76 1.70
C ARG A 127 10.29 -16.25 2.99
N GLY A 128 10.61 -17.49 3.35
CA GLY A 128 10.13 -18.07 4.60
C GLY A 128 8.67 -18.48 4.56
N ARG A 129 7.97 -18.30 5.66
CA ARG A 129 6.56 -18.66 5.86
C ARG A 129 5.79 -17.60 6.62
N MET A 130 4.47 -17.74 6.66
CA MET A 130 3.63 -16.97 7.56
C MET A 130 3.77 -17.49 9.01
N PRO A 131 3.46 -16.67 10.05
CA PRO A 131 3.41 -17.14 11.42
C PRO A 131 2.42 -18.30 11.55
N GLU A 132 2.74 -19.31 12.35
CA GLU A 132 1.82 -20.40 12.63
C GLU A 132 0.75 -19.94 13.61
N ALA A 133 -0.49 -20.41 13.41
CA ALA A 133 -1.58 -20.09 14.32
C ALA A 133 -1.23 -20.55 15.75
N GLY A 134 -1.37 -19.64 16.73
CA GLY A 134 -1.01 -19.89 18.12
C GLY A 134 0.48 -19.88 18.42
N SER A 135 1.37 -19.61 17.46
CA SER A 135 2.79 -19.39 17.75
C SER A 135 2.99 -18.04 18.46
N HIS A 136 4.04 -17.96 19.25
CA HIS A 136 4.42 -16.75 19.99
C HIS A 136 5.70 -16.13 19.42
N ASN A 137 5.74 -14.79 19.41
CA ASN A 137 6.89 -13.99 18.97
C ASN A 137 7.32 -14.25 17.51
N GLU A 138 6.48 -14.85 16.68
CA GLU A 138 6.74 -15.01 15.27
C GLU A 138 6.22 -13.82 14.47
N VAL A 139 7.07 -13.26 13.60
CA VAL A 139 6.73 -12.11 12.77
C VAL A 139 7.16 -12.31 11.32
N VAL A 140 6.39 -11.73 10.41
CA VAL A 140 6.83 -11.44 9.05
C VAL A 140 7.37 -10.01 9.03
N ALA A 141 8.54 -9.80 8.44
CA ALA A 141 9.15 -8.48 8.27
C ALA A 141 8.93 -7.94 6.86
N GLY A 142 8.81 -6.63 6.73
CA GLY A 142 8.82 -5.92 5.45
C GLY A 142 10.14 -6.13 4.70
N GLU A 143 10.05 -6.32 3.38
CA GLU A 143 11.23 -6.63 2.55
C GLU A 143 12.27 -5.51 2.58
N ALA A 144 11.83 -4.24 2.53
CA ALA A 144 12.74 -3.11 2.50
C ALA A 144 13.59 -3.00 3.78
N PHE A 145 12.96 -3.17 4.95
CA PHE A 145 13.66 -3.21 6.23
C PHE A 145 14.57 -4.43 6.36
N ALA A 146 14.09 -5.61 5.97
CA ALA A 146 14.86 -6.84 6.02
C ALA A 146 16.13 -6.75 5.15
N LEU A 147 16.02 -6.21 3.94
CA LEU A 147 17.17 -5.99 3.05
C LEU A 147 18.17 -4.97 3.63
N ALA A 148 17.67 -3.88 4.24
CA ALA A 148 18.53 -2.83 4.80
C ALA A 148 19.40 -3.33 5.97
N HIS A 149 18.96 -4.38 6.67
CA HIS A 149 19.65 -4.97 7.82
C HIS A 149 20.22 -6.37 7.54
N GLY A 150 20.03 -6.93 6.35
CA GLY A 150 20.48 -8.28 6.00
C GLY A 150 19.73 -9.36 6.78
N PHE A 151 18.48 -9.12 7.16
CA PHE A 151 17.67 -10.14 7.85
C PHE A 151 17.17 -11.22 6.91
N GLU A 152 17.21 -12.45 7.42
CA GLU A 152 16.70 -13.65 6.79
C GLU A 152 15.71 -14.37 7.74
N PRO A 153 14.79 -15.21 7.21
CA PRO A 153 13.96 -16.06 8.06
C PRO A 153 14.81 -16.90 9.01
N GLY A 154 14.46 -16.87 10.28
CA GLY A 154 15.21 -17.49 11.38
C GLY A 154 15.97 -16.50 12.25
N ASN A 155 16.21 -15.27 11.78
CA ASN A 155 16.83 -14.23 12.59
C ASN A 155 15.87 -13.74 13.69
N THR A 156 16.43 -13.14 14.72
CA THR A 156 15.69 -12.55 15.83
C THR A 156 16.01 -11.09 15.98
N ILE A 157 15.02 -10.32 16.43
CA ILE A 157 15.14 -8.90 16.71
C ILE A 157 14.51 -8.59 18.06
N ALA A 158 15.18 -7.78 18.89
CA ALA A 158 14.59 -7.28 20.10
C ALA A 158 13.66 -6.10 19.78
N ALA A 159 12.43 -6.16 20.28
CA ALA A 159 11.43 -5.12 20.10
C ALA A 159 10.75 -4.78 21.42
N THR A 160 10.34 -3.53 21.57
CA THR A 160 9.47 -3.09 22.66
C THR A 160 8.08 -2.85 22.08
N ILE A 161 7.12 -3.67 22.50
CA ILE A 161 5.72 -3.61 22.11
C ILE A 161 4.93 -3.15 23.32
N HIS A 162 4.23 -2.02 23.23
CA HIS A 162 3.42 -1.45 24.30
C HIS A 162 4.13 -1.45 25.67
N GLY A 163 5.41 -1.09 25.68
CA GLY A 163 6.25 -1.02 26.89
C GLY A 163 6.88 -2.35 27.34
N ALA A 164 6.50 -3.48 26.77
CA ALA A 164 7.08 -4.79 27.07
C ALA A 164 8.20 -5.13 26.07
N ARG A 165 9.40 -5.45 26.57
CA ARG A 165 10.51 -5.90 25.73
C ARG A 165 10.35 -7.38 25.40
N GLN A 166 10.39 -7.69 24.10
CA GLN A 166 10.23 -9.06 23.58
C GLN A 166 11.30 -9.33 22.52
N THR A 167 11.60 -10.62 22.32
CA THR A 167 12.46 -11.05 21.21
C THR A 167 11.58 -11.66 20.14
N LEU A 168 11.47 -10.98 19.01
CA LEU A 168 10.69 -11.42 17.86
C LEU A 168 11.54 -12.30 16.94
N LYS A 169 10.98 -13.40 16.46
CA LYS A 169 11.59 -14.28 15.47
C LYS A 169 11.00 -13.98 14.09
N ILE A 170 11.84 -13.55 13.16
CA ILE A 170 11.44 -13.34 11.77
C ILE A 170 11.27 -14.71 11.13
N VAL A 171 10.05 -15.08 10.75
CA VAL A 171 9.74 -16.36 10.09
C VAL A 171 9.49 -16.20 8.60
N GLY A 172 9.22 -14.97 8.16
CA GLY A 172 9.03 -14.65 6.76
C GLY A 172 9.39 -13.21 6.44
N ILE A 173 9.58 -12.96 5.17
CA ILE A 173 9.80 -11.63 4.59
C ILE A 173 8.77 -11.42 3.50
N ALA A 174 8.03 -10.32 3.55
CA ALA A 174 6.93 -10.07 2.63
C ALA A 174 6.88 -8.62 2.13
N LEU A 175 6.15 -8.45 1.03
CA LEU A 175 5.69 -7.15 0.53
C LEU A 175 4.21 -6.97 0.86
N SER A 176 3.82 -5.75 1.16
CA SER A 176 2.43 -5.36 1.34
C SER A 176 2.05 -4.27 0.34
N PRO A 177 0.84 -4.34 -0.25
CA PRO A 177 0.36 -3.26 -1.12
C PRO A 177 0.15 -1.94 -0.37
N GLU A 178 -0.03 -2.00 0.95
CA GLU A 178 -0.22 -0.84 1.81
C GLU A 178 1.11 -0.12 2.13
N TYR A 179 2.20 -0.88 2.21
CA TYR A 179 3.52 -0.37 2.62
C TYR A 179 4.55 -0.55 1.48
N VAL A 180 4.19 -0.09 0.27
CA VAL A 180 5.14 -0.03 -0.85
C VAL A 180 6.28 0.93 -0.54
N PHE A 181 5.97 2.00 0.21
CA PHE A 181 6.94 2.92 0.82
C PHE A 181 6.84 2.79 2.34
N GLU A 182 7.84 2.15 2.94
CA GLU A 182 7.95 2.04 4.39
C GLU A 182 8.54 3.36 4.95
N ALA A 183 7.68 4.40 5.06
CA ALA A 183 8.07 5.69 5.62
C ALA A 183 7.35 5.94 6.94
N ARG A 184 8.06 6.61 7.88
CA ARG A 184 7.47 7.07 9.14
C ARG A 184 6.41 8.15 8.85
N ALA A 185 5.37 8.19 9.64
CA ALA A 185 4.32 9.20 9.49
C ALA A 185 4.91 10.62 9.55
N GLY A 186 4.75 11.40 8.47
CA GLY A 186 5.28 12.77 8.35
C GLY A 186 6.63 12.88 7.64
N GLU A 187 7.29 11.78 7.32
CA GLU A 187 8.50 11.78 6.48
C GLU A 187 8.13 11.59 5.00
N THR A 188 8.84 12.30 4.14
CA THR A 188 8.63 12.23 2.68
C THR A 188 9.53 11.23 1.97
N LEU A 189 10.60 10.78 2.63
CA LEU A 189 11.54 9.79 2.11
C LEU A 189 11.58 8.59 3.06
N PRO A 190 11.56 7.37 2.53
CA PRO A 190 11.68 6.16 3.36
C PRO A 190 13.10 6.04 3.92
N ASP A 191 13.23 5.77 5.21
CA ASP A 191 14.46 5.36 5.85
C ASP A 191 14.32 3.90 6.32
N ASN A 192 14.59 2.97 5.43
CA ASN A 192 14.45 1.53 5.67
C ASN A 192 15.43 1.00 6.75
N ARG A 193 16.37 1.81 7.22
CA ARG A 193 17.24 1.44 8.36
C ARG A 193 16.63 1.81 9.69
N ARG A 194 15.78 2.84 9.72
CA ARG A 194 15.19 3.37 10.96
C ARG A 194 13.72 3.11 11.11
N PHE A 195 13.07 2.59 10.06
CA PHE A 195 11.65 2.27 10.09
C PHE A 195 11.38 0.93 9.40
N GLY A 196 10.60 0.07 10.05
CA GLY A 196 10.19 -1.22 9.51
C GLY A 196 8.72 -1.54 9.78
N VAL A 197 8.16 -2.40 8.93
CA VAL A 197 6.78 -2.89 9.06
C VAL A 197 6.81 -4.39 9.35
N PHE A 198 5.98 -4.82 10.30
CA PHE A 198 5.94 -6.19 10.77
C PHE A 198 4.51 -6.70 10.86
N TRP A 199 4.33 -7.99 10.71
CA TRP A 199 3.04 -8.66 10.86
C TRP A 199 3.17 -9.82 11.84
N MET A 200 2.22 -9.91 12.77
CA MET A 200 2.18 -10.87 13.87
C MET A 200 0.77 -11.47 13.98
N ASN A 201 0.64 -12.61 14.63
CA ASN A 201 -0.66 -13.22 14.93
C ASN A 201 -1.60 -12.28 15.69
N GLU A 202 -2.90 -12.28 15.30
CA GLU A 202 -3.91 -11.33 15.82
C GLU A 202 -4.09 -11.45 17.32
N ARG A 203 -4.16 -12.66 17.87
CA ARG A 203 -4.37 -12.86 19.32
C ARG A 203 -3.22 -12.33 20.13
N GLU A 204 -2.01 -12.65 19.72
CA GLU A 204 -0.81 -12.22 20.42
C GLU A 204 -0.69 -10.70 20.41
N LEU A 205 -0.88 -10.09 19.24
CA LEU A 205 -0.80 -8.64 19.12
C LEU A 205 -1.92 -7.92 19.87
N ALA A 206 -3.15 -8.46 19.83
CA ALA A 206 -4.28 -7.92 20.60
C ALA A 206 -3.99 -7.94 22.11
N THR A 207 -3.46 -9.05 22.62
CA THR A 207 -3.06 -9.15 24.04
C THR A 207 -1.95 -8.16 24.38
N ALA A 208 -0.93 -8.01 23.52
CA ALA A 208 0.17 -7.08 23.74
C ALA A 208 -0.27 -5.60 23.80
N PHE A 209 -1.37 -5.23 23.14
CA PHE A 209 -1.93 -3.87 23.13
C PHE A 209 -3.18 -3.69 23.99
N ASP A 210 -3.51 -4.65 24.87
CA ASP A 210 -4.74 -4.64 25.70
C ASP A 210 -6.03 -4.53 24.84
N LEU A 211 -6.02 -5.13 23.66
CA LEU A 211 -7.14 -5.14 22.71
C LEU A 211 -7.79 -6.51 22.56
N ASP A 212 -7.74 -7.35 23.60
CA ASP A 212 -8.40 -8.66 23.57
C ASP A 212 -9.89 -8.53 23.22
N GLY A 213 -10.32 -9.27 22.19
CA GLY A 213 -11.69 -9.19 21.67
C GLY A 213 -12.04 -7.87 20.98
N ALA A 214 -11.05 -7.07 20.64
CA ALA A 214 -11.21 -5.74 20.00
C ALA A 214 -10.19 -5.53 18.87
N PHE A 215 -10.44 -4.49 18.10
CA PHE A 215 -9.56 -4.01 17.03
C PHE A 215 -9.45 -2.48 17.09
N ASN A 216 -8.47 -1.92 16.38
CA ASN A 216 -8.26 -0.47 16.28
C ASN A 216 -8.04 0.04 14.85
N ASN A 217 -8.17 -0.83 13.87
CA ASN A 217 -8.05 -0.45 12.46
C ASN A 217 -9.05 -1.25 11.62
N VAL A 218 -9.66 -0.58 10.64
CA VAL A 218 -10.65 -1.14 9.71
C VAL A 218 -10.20 -0.89 8.28
N LEU A 219 -10.33 -1.92 7.48
CA LEU A 219 -10.14 -1.91 6.03
C LEU A 219 -11.48 -2.24 5.36
N LEU A 220 -11.89 -1.46 4.38
CA LEU A 220 -13.06 -1.75 3.56
C LEU A 220 -12.69 -1.72 2.08
N ASP A 221 -13.22 -2.66 1.35
CA ASP A 221 -13.25 -2.70 -0.10
C ASP A 221 -14.64 -2.30 -0.57
N VAL A 222 -14.73 -1.36 -1.50
CA VAL A 222 -16.00 -0.83 -2.00
C VAL A 222 -16.36 -1.57 -3.28
N ALA A 223 -17.59 -2.04 -3.36
CA ALA A 223 -18.10 -2.74 -4.54
C ALA A 223 -17.93 -1.88 -5.81
N PRO A 224 -17.67 -2.50 -6.98
CA PRO A 224 -17.52 -1.76 -8.22
C PRO A 224 -18.73 -0.86 -8.51
N GLY A 225 -18.49 0.44 -8.69
CA GLY A 225 -19.54 1.45 -8.85
C GLY A 225 -20.22 1.90 -7.55
N GLY A 226 -19.77 1.44 -6.39
CA GLY A 226 -20.29 1.85 -5.09
C GLY A 226 -19.93 3.30 -4.73
N ASP A 227 -20.77 3.91 -3.91
CA ASP A 227 -20.52 5.26 -3.36
C ASP A 227 -19.55 5.19 -2.17
N ARG A 228 -18.27 5.43 -2.45
CA ARG A 228 -17.23 5.47 -1.39
C ARG A 228 -17.54 6.51 -0.31
N ALA A 229 -18.10 7.67 -0.67
CA ALA A 229 -18.43 8.72 0.31
C ALA A 229 -19.57 8.26 1.22
N GLY A 230 -20.56 7.58 0.67
CA GLY A 230 -21.64 6.96 1.44
C GLY A 230 -21.12 5.87 2.39
N VAL A 231 -20.22 5.02 1.95
CA VAL A 231 -19.58 3.98 2.79
C VAL A 231 -18.82 4.62 3.97
N VAL A 232 -18.05 5.67 3.73
CA VAL A 232 -17.33 6.39 4.80
C VAL A 232 -18.31 7.00 5.80
N LEU A 233 -19.41 7.60 5.34
CA LEU A 233 -20.41 8.17 6.21
C LEU A 233 -21.11 7.12 7.08
N GLU A 234 -21.43 5.96 6.52
CA GLU A 234 -22.03 4.84 7.27
C GLU A 234 -21.03 4.23 8.26
N LEU A 235 -19.73 4.15 7.89
CA LEU A 235 -18.67 3.73 8.80
C LEU A 235 -18.58 4.67 10.01
N ASP A 236 -18.63 6.00 9.78
CA ASP A 236 -18.62 7.00 10.84
C ASP A 236 -19.84 6.88 11.76
N ARG A 237 -21.03 6.63 11.20
CA ARG A 237 -22.26 6.39 11.97
C ARG A 237 -22.14 5.13 12.83
N ALA A 238 -21.68 4.03 12.25
CA ALA A 238 -21.47 2.78 12.99
C ALA A 238 -20.48 2.97 14.14
N GLY A 239 -19.43 3.75 13.94
CA GLY A 239 -18.49 4.14 14.97
C GLY A 239 -19.13 5.00 16.08
N GLN A 240 -19.93 6.00 15.74
CA GLN A 240 -20.59 6.89 16.71
C GLN A 240 -21.65 6.18 17.53
N GLU A 241 -22.45 5.28 16.95
CA GLU A 241 -23.46 4.51 17.65
C GLU A 241 -22.87 3.62 18.75
N VAL A 242 -21.70 3.03 18.49
CA VAL A 242 -21.05 2.12 19.44
C VAL A 242 -20.31 2.86 20.57
N TRP A 243 -19.81 4.07 20.29
CA TRP A 243 -18.83 4.69 21.20
C TRP A 243 -19.28 5.99 21.87
N LYS A 244 -20.31 6.69 21.39
CA LYS A 244 -20.65 8.06 21.84
C LYS A 244 -19.44 9.02 21.90
N VAL A 245 -18.36 8.69 21.19
CA VAL A 245 -17.12 9.45 21.13
C VAL A 245 -16.98 9.98 19.71
N PRO A 246 -16.88 11.30 19.51
CA PRO A 246 -16.56 11.81 18.19
C PRO A 246 -15.23 11.21 17.76
N LEU A 247 -15.21 10.63 16.57
CA LEU A 247 -13.96 10.21 15.93
C LEU A 247 -13.08 11.45 15.80
N GLN A 248 -12.12 11.63 16.71
CA GLN A 248 -11.05 12.60 16.56
C GLN A 248 -10.10 12.05 15.49
N GLY A 249 -10.59 11.96 14.27
CA GLY A 249 -9.85 11.57 13.11
C GLY A 249 -9.85 12.72 12.12
N ARG A 250 -8.68 13.07 11.64
CA ARG A 250 -8.52 13.89 10.43
C ARG A 250 -9.36 13.27 9.32
N PRO A 251 -9.92 14.07 8.39
CA PRO A 251 -10.65 13.54 7.26
C PRO A 251 -9.80 12.49 6.56
N PHE A 252 -10.42 11.35 6.27
CA PHE A 252 -9.79 10.20 5.64
C PHE A 252 -9.00 10.64 4.42
N HIS A 253 -7.70 10.53 4.48
CA HIS A 253 -6.92 10.54 3.28
C HIS A 253 -7.06 9.14 2.66
N ALA A 254 -8.03 8.99 1.77
CA ALA A 254 -7.96 7.96 0.75
C ALA A 254 -6.74 8.30 -0.10
N VAL A 255 -5.58 7.81 0.31
CA VAL A 255 -4.35 7.97 -0.45
C VAL A 255 -4.41 6.96 -1.57
N ARG A 256 -4.88 7.42 -2.71
CA ARG A 256 -4.54 6.81 -3.99
C ARG A 256 -3.16 7.36 -4.35
N TYR A 257 -2.13 6.54 -4.24
CA TYR A 257 -0.85 6.80 -4.89
C TYR A 257 -0.91 6.48 -6.37
#